data_3b27127611f1a81ecbab866dc61cfbf4
#
_entry.id   3b27127611f1a81ecbab866dc61cfbf4
#
_cell.length_a   1.000
_cell.length_b   1.000
_cell.length_c   1.000
_cell.angle_alpha   90.00
_cell.angle_beta   90.00
_cell.angle_gamma   90.00
#
_symmetry.space_group_name_H-M   'P 1'
#
loop_
_entity.id
_entity.type
_entity.pdbx_description
1 polymer ?
#
loop_
_entity_poly.entity_id
_entity_poly.type
_entity_poly.pdbx_seq_one_letter_code
_entity_poly.pdbx_strand_id
1 'polypeptide(L)'
;MKRTSLSLVLLFTVLVLSGCQQSEKKELHLNALFTDHMVLQQKKEVAFWGSYTPNEEITVHGSWGSESTSVADAFGQWKLSIATPKAGGPYEVTIRTKSTTISIKDVLIGEVWLASGQSNMEMDFDYCCNTTDFSELERSTANYPNIRMINVEKQLSLIPVEEFKGTWKRAVGNTISPFSAAAYFFAKRLHKELNVPVGIIHASWGGTDIEAWTSSEQLNTLGFMSDVIDNYDELVEDSSKSNVWFSQFESAKSPSDVWYLFLEDPLGAPEKWKSFDFKDLDNITSSDIDYDNWKQIELPGSIDNIFETNDFDGAILIRKSFSLKEIKGIYSLRLGAVSDMDFTYINGEKIGSSMGKLSRETKTYEIPTNILKVGVNNIIIRVVNQYKEGNIGSISLLSSESSSVDLTGTWNYRVSAEAYIPLESYSWPYIDFYFYDNESIDFSKRPVLAQLNKNSTSSLFNGMINPLVPYNIKGTIWYQGENNVPRFKEYEQLFPALITDWRNQWARDFPFYFVQIAPFEYHNGLSSSLRDAQRKTLKLPKTGMVVTLDIGEDNDIHPSNKHDVGY
;
A
#
# COMPACT_ATOMS: atom_id res chain seq x y z
N MET A 1 40.30 -44.47 -60.07
CA MET A 1 39.34 -44.90 -59.03
C MET A 1 38.62 -43.66 -58.50
N LYS A 2 37.42 -43.41 -59.00
CA LYS A 2 36.58 -42.25 -58.58
C LYS A 2 35.73 -42.68 -57.38
N ARG A 3 35.82 -41.97 -56.24
CA ARG A 3 34.90 -42.13 -55.13
C ARG A 3 33.78 -41.13 -55.31
N THR A 4 32.57 -41.60 -55.48
CA THR A 4 31.32 -40.85 -55.47
C THR A 4 30.86 -40.69 -54.03
N SER A 5 30.78 -39.46 -53.56
CA SER A 5 30.15 -39.10 -52.27
C SER A 5 28.65 -38.92 -52.46
N LEU A 6 27.88 -39.70 -51.72
CA LEU A 6 26.42 -39.63 -51.64
C LEU A 6 26.02 -38.60 -50.60
N SER A 7 25.48 -37.44 -51.00
CA SER A 7 24.94 -36.43 -50.12
C SER A 7 23.50 -36.78 -49.75
N LEU A 8 23.29 -37.10 -48.46
CA LEU A 8 21.99 -37.34 -47.88
C LEU A 8 21.35 -35.99 -47.50
N VAL A 9 20.34 -35.56 -48.25
CA VAL A 9 19.55 -34.36 -47.91
C VAL A 9 18.48 -34.79 -46.92
N LEU A 10 18.63 -34.39 -45.66
CA LEU A 10 17.61 -34.55 -44.62
C LEU A 10 16.60 -33.40 -44.75
N LEU A 11 15.41 -33.72 -45.23
CA LEU A 11 14.27 -32.79 -45.29
C LEU A 11 13.66 -32.68 -43.88
N PHE A 12 13.94 -31.62 -43.14
CA PHE A 12 13.27 -31.30 -41.90
C PHE A 12 11.90 -30.69 -42.21
N THR A 13 10.86 -31.49 -42.09
CA THR A 13 9.46 -31.01 -42.11
C THR A 13 9.16 -30.37 -40.74
N VAL A 14 9.21 -29.04 -40.67
CA VAL A 14 8.73 -28.29 -39.49
C VAL A 14 7.20 -28.35 -39.53
N LEU A 15 6.61 -29.22 -38.71
CA LEU A 15 5.19 -29.17 -38.38
C LEU A 15 4.98 -27.91 -37.50
N VAL A 16 4.49 -26.85 -38.10
CA VAL A 16 3.92 -25.72 -37.38
C VAL A 16 2.60 -26.21 -36.78
N LEU A 17 2.65 -26.66 -35.53
CA LEU A 17 1.46 -26.84 -34.72
C LEU A 17 0.95 -25.43 -34.40
N SER A 18 0.04 -24.93 -35.21
CA SER A 18 -0.85 -23.82 -34.87
C SER A 18 -1.75 -24.29 -33.73
N GLY A 19 -1.22 -24.30 -32.52
CA GLY A 19 -2.05 -24.38 -31.33
C GLY A 19 -2.94 -23.12 -31.32
N CYS A 20 -4.24 -23.29 -31.57
CA CYS A 20 -5.23 -22.33 -31.10
C CYS A 20 -5.06 -22.22 -29.61
N GLN A 21 -4.27 -21.25 -29.14
CA GLN A 21 -4.33 -20.79 -27.79
C GLN A 21 -5.75 -20.24 -27.62
N GLN A 22 -6.60 -21.01 -26.98
CA GLN A 22 -7.91 -20.57 -26.56
C GLN A 22 -7.62 -19.42 -25.56
N SER A 23 -7.81 -18.17 -26.00
CA SER A 23 -7.63 -17.03 -25.13
C SER A 23 -8.56 -17.22 -23.94
N GLU A 24 -8.01 -17.27 -22.74
CA GLU A 24 -8.82 -17.26 -21.53
C GLU A 24 -9.78 -16.07 -21.60
N LYS A 25 -11.07 -16.34 -21.44
CA LYS A 25 -12.08 -15.29 -21.38
C LYS A 25 -11.83 -14.48 -20.13
N LYS A 26 -11.25 -13.30 -20.27
CA LYS A 26 -11.13 -12.34 -19.18
C LYS A 26 -12.50 -11.71 -18.91
N GLU A 27 -12.84 -11.50 -17.66
CA GLU A 27 -14.00 -10.69 -17.29
C GLU A 27 -13.78 -9.23 -17.69
N LEU A 28 -14.88 -8.52 -17.97
CA LEU A 28 -14.83 -7.09 -18.23
C LEU A 28 -14.51 -6.35 -16.91
N HIS A 29 -13.33 -5.77 -16.85
CA HIS A 29 -12.86 -5.01 -15.70
C HIS A 29 -12.84 -3.52 -16.00
N LEU A 30 -13.27 -2.70 -15.02
CA LEU A 30 -13.32 -1.25 -15.10
C LEU A 30 -12.50 -0.65 -13.96
N ASN A 31 -11.80 0.46 -14.23
CA ASN A 31 -11.17 1.24 -13.18
C ASN A 31 -12.20 1.69 -12.12
N ALA A 32 -11.80 1.80 -10.85
CA ALA A 32 -12.67 2.16 -9.72
C ALA A 32 -13.39 3.51 -9.87
N LEU A 33 -12.93 4.38 -10.76
CA LEU A 33 -13.61 5.63 -11.11
C LEU A 33 -14.97 5.40 -11.80
N PHE A 34 -15.16 4.25 -12.44
CA PHE A 34 -16.38 3.93 -13.19
C PHE A 34 -17.34 3.05 -12.39
N THR A 35 -17.92 3.63 -11.36
CA THR A 35 -18.89 2.96 -10.48
C THR A 35 -20.14 3.85 -10.30
N ASP A 36 -21.19 3.29 -9.71
CA ASP A 36 -22.38 4.04 -9.34
C ASP A 36 -22.02 5.33 -8.58
N HIS A 37 -22.80 6.37 -8.80
CA HIS A 37 -22.63 7.69 -8.21
C HIS A 37 -21.48 8.53 -8.75
N MET A 38 -20.73 8.09 -9.75
CA MET A 38 -19.64 8.87 -10.35
C MET A 38 -20.10 10.21 -10.91
N VAL A 39 -19.16 11.15 -11.01
CA VAL A 39 -19.37 12.44 -11.70
C VAL A 39 -18.45 12.55 -12.89
N LEU A 40 -18.99 12.79 -14.06
CA LEU A 40 -18.22 13.04 -15.29
C LEU A 40 -18.08 14.54 -15.55
N GLN A 41 -16.91 14.96 -16.05
CA GLN A 41 -16.67 16.37 -16.41
C GLN A 41 -17.61 16.81 -17.54
N GLN A 42 -18.34 17.91 -17.34
CA GLN A 42 -19.26 18.46 -18.35
C GLN A 42 -18.57 19.01 -19.60
N LYS A 43 -19.26 18.98 -20.75
CA LYS A 43 -18.85 19.57 -22.03
C LYS A 43 -17.45 19.14 -22.48
N LYS A 44 -17.16 17.85 -22.33
CA LYS A 44 -15.86 17.22 -22.68
C LYS A 44 -16.09 15.89 -23.38
N GLU A 45 -15.07 15.49 -24.15
CA GLU A 45 -14.87 14.09 -24.48
C GLU A 45 -14.26 13.43 -23.24
N VAL A 46 -15.05 12.59 -22.55
CA VAL A 46 -14.60 11.89 -21.35
C VAL A 46 -14.13 10.49 -21.68
N ALA A 47 -12.94 10.15 -21.20
CA ALA A 47 -12.35 8.84 -21.42
C ALA A 47 -12.99 7.79 -20.52
N PHE A 48 -13.18 6.58 -21.08
CA PHE A 48 -13.44 5.33 -20.38
C PHE A 48 -12.37 4.31 -20.77
N TRP A 49 -11.92 3.50 -19.83
CA TRP A 49 -10.90 2.50 -20.04
C TRP A 49 -11.05 1.33 -19.07
N GLY A 50 -10.37 0.25 -19.36
CA GLY A 50 -10.34 -0.96 -18.57
C GLY A 50 -9.73 -2.13 -19.34
N SER A 51 -9.95 -3.34 -18.86
CA SER A 51 -9.47 -4.54 -19.53
C SER A 51 -10.60 -5.52 -19.85
N TYR A 52 -10.40 -6.29 -20.93
CA TYR A 52 -11.32 -7.34 -21.39
C TYR A 52 -10.57 -8.39 -22.21
N THR A 53 -11.29 -9.38 -22.73
CA THR A 53 -10.74 -10.36 -23.65
C THR A 53 -10.11 -9.68 -24.87
N PRO A 54 -8.84 -10.00 -25.24
CA PRO A 54 -8.18 -9.40 -26.40
C PRO A 54 -8.98 -9.51 -27.69
N ASN A 55 -8.94 -8.46 -28.52
CA ASN A 55 -9.62 -8.34 -29.81
C ASN A 55 -11.17 -8.38 -29.76
N GLU A 56 -11.76 -8.30 -28.57
CA GLU A 56 -13.23 -8.17 -28.43
C GLU A 56 -13.64 -6.68 -28.42
N GLU A 57 -14.85 -6.43 -28.90
CA GLU A 57 -15.42 -5.09 -28.99
C GLU A 57 -16.08 -4.66 -27.68
N ILE A 58 -15.87 -3.40 -27.29
CA ILE A 58 -16.46 -2.76 -26.12
C ILE A 58 -17.18 -1.48 -26.59
N THR A 59 -18.46 -1.35 -26.24
CA THR A 59 -19.28 -0.15 -26.50
C THR A 59 -19.66 0.51 -25.19
N VAL A 60 -19.43 1.82 -25.08
CA VAL A 60 -19.90 2.66 -23.96
C VAL A 60 -20.99 3.58 -24.45
N HIS A 61 -22.16 3.52 -23.79
CA HIS A 61 -23.33 4.33 -24.09
C HIS A 61 -23.76 5.12 -22.86
N GLY A 62 -23.91 6.44 -23.00
CA GLY A 62 -24.51 7.31 -22.00
C GLY A 62 -25.99 7.58 -22.31
N SER A 63 -26.86 7.48 -21.31
CA SER A 63 -28.31 7.70 -21.48
C SER A 63 -28.67 9.10 -21.98
N TRP A 64 -27.70 10.02 -22.07
CA TRP A 64 -27.86 11.33 -22.72
C TRP A 64 -27.71 11.28 -24.24
N GLY A 65 -27.53 10.09 -24.84
CA GLY A 65 -27.50 9.87 -26.26
C GLY A 65 -26.11 9.86 -26.92
N SER A 66 -25.02 9.80 -26.14
CA SER A 66 -23.65 9.66 -26.66
C SER A 66 -23.17 8.21 -26.57
N GLU A 67 -22.53 7.72 -27.62
CA GLU A 67 -22.02 6.34 -27.70
C GLU A 67 -20.69 6.30 -28.44
N SER A 68 -19.81 5.40 -28.05
CA SER A 68 -18.56 5.10 -28.75
C SER A 68 -18.17 3.64 -28.56
N THR A 69 -17.39 3.10 -29.52
CA THR A 69 -16.95 1.72 -29.54
C THR A 69 -15.44 1.65 -29.75
N SER A 70 -14.79 0.71 -29.08
CA SER A 70 -13.36 0.39 -29.21
C SER A 70 -13.18 -1.12 -29.20
N VAL A 71 -11.97 -1.57 -29.58
CA VAL A 71 -11.57 -2.99 -29.52
C VAL A 71 -10.42 -3.11 -28.53
N ALA A 72 -10.48 -4.10 -27.65
CA ALA A 72 -9.38 -4.40 -26.74
C ALA A 72 -8.13 -4.81 -27.53
N ASP A 73 -6.97 -4.31 -27.16
CA ASP A 73 -5.70 -4.64 -27.80
C ASP A 73 -5.25 -6.08 -27.52
N ALA A 74 -4.04 -6.45 -27.96
CA ALA A 74 -3.49 -7.79 -27.78
C ALA A 74 -3.26 -8.15 -26.29
N PHE A 75 -3.17 -7.16 -25.39
CA PHE A 75 -3.04 -7.34 -23.94
C PHE A 75 -4.37 -7.30 -23.21
N GLY A 76 -5.46 -7.02 -23.97
CA GLY A 76 -6.80 -6.89 -23.44
C GLY A 76 -7.13 -5.48 -22.91
N GLN A 77 -6.28 -4.49 -23.11
CA GLN A 77 -6.55 -3.11 -22.69
C GLN A 77 -7.43 -2.41 -23.72
N TRP A 78 -8.37 -1.61 -23.25
CA TRP A 78 -9.24 -0.81 -24.10
C TRP A 78 -9.43 0.59 -23.56
N LYS A 79 -9.62 1.53 -24.46
CA LYS A 79 -9.91 2.93 -24.16
C LYS A 79 -10.75 3.54 -25.26
N LEU A 80 -11.73 4.36 -24.86
CA LEU A 80 -12.54 5.16 -25.77
C LEU A 80 -12.99 6.46 -25.10
N SER A 81 -13.65 7.33 -25.83
CA SER A 81 -14.22 8.56 -25.27
C SER A 81 -15.66 8.77 -25.75
N ILE A 82 -16.49 9.34 -24.90
CA ILE A 82 -17.86 9.80 -25.24
C ILE A 82 -18.05 11.26 -24.84
N ALA A 83 -18.79 12.00 -25.63
CA ALA A 83 -19.12 13.41 -25.36
C ALA A 83 -20.10 13.54 -24.20
N THR A 84 -19.84 14.44 -23.26
CA THR A 84 -20.77 14.79 -22.17
C THR A 84 -21.51 16.10 -22.46
N PRO A 85 -22.80 16.22 -22.16
CA PRO A 85 -23.56 17.46 -22.27
C PRO A 85 -23.15 18.47 -21.17
N LYS A 86 -23.92 19.56 -21.05
CA LYS A 86 -23.87 20.45 -19.88
C LYS A 86 -24.28 19.70 -18.60
N ALA A 87 -23.88 20.23 -17.46
CA ALA A 87 -24.17 19.69 -16.14
C ALA A 87 -25.65 19.28 -15.96
N GLY A 88 -25.86 18.14 -15.33
CA GLY A 88 -27.16 17.54 -15.07
C GLY A 88 -27.09 16.10 -14.60
N GLY A 89 -28.19 15.42 -14.63
CA GLY A 89 -28.36 14.03 -14.19
C GLY A 89 -29.55 13.89 -13.21
N PRO A 90 -29.77 12.69 -12.63
CA PRO A 90 -28.92 11.50 -12.82
C PRO A 90 -29.08 10.83 -14.18
N TYR A 91 -28.00 10.29 -14.68
CA TYR A 91 -27.89 9.51 -15.92
C TYR A 91 -27.49 8.08 -15.61
N GLU A 92 -27.47 7.25 -16.65
CA GLU A 92 -26.93 5.89 -16.65
C GLU A 92 -25.88 5.75 -17.74
N VAL A 93 -24.80 5.05 -17.44
CA VAL A 93 -23.80 4.62 -18.43
C VAL A 93 -23.84 3.11 -18.55
N THR A 94 -23.98 2.62 -19.76
CA THR A 94 -23.98 1.19 -20.07
C THR A 94 -22.73 0.84 -20.83
N ILE A 95 -21.98 -0.17 -20.37
CA ILE A 95 -20.80 -0.71 -21.02
C ILE A 95 -21.14 -2.11 -21.48
N ARG A 96 -21.07 -2.34 -22.80
CA ARG A 96 -21.52 -3.58 -23.45
C ARG A 96 -20.37 -4.25 -24.17
N THR A 97 -20.34 -5.56 -24.05
CA THR A 97 -19.55 -6.45 -24.90
C THR A 97 -20.48 -7.48 -25.53
N LYS A 98 -19.95 -8.39 -26.33
CA LYS A 98 -20.74 -9.48 -26.92
C LYS A 98 -21.40 -10.38 -25.85
N SER A 99 -20.80 -10.54 -24.68
CA SER A 99 -21.25 -11.49 -23.65
C SER A 99 -21.69 -10.85 -22.33
N THR A 100 -21.37 -9.58 -22.09
CA THR A 100 -21.56 -8.92 -20.79
C THR A 100 -22.08 -7.50 -20.97
N THR A 101 -22.92 -7.06 -20.04
CA THR A 101 -23.36 -5.68 -19.93
C THR A 101 -23.22 -5.22 -18.50
N ILE A 102 -22.48 -4.13 -18.27
CA ILE A 102 -22.38 -3.44 -16.99
C ILE A 102 -23.21 -2.16 -17.10
N SER A 103 -24.03 -1.88 -16.08
CA SER A 103 -24.82 -0.66 -15.97
C SER A 103 -24.36 0.12 -14.73
N ILE A 104 -23.89 1.34 -14.94
CA ILE A 104 -23.45 2.28 -13.91
C ILE A 104 -24.57 3.31 -13.74
N LYS A 105 -25.13 3.38 -12.54
CA LYS A 105 -26.33 4.17 -12.23
C LYS A 105 -26.03 5.43 -11.45
N ASP A 106 -27.00 6.36 -11.45
CA ASP A 106 -26.91 7.62 -10.71
C ASP A 106 -25.66 8.43 -11.06
N VAL A 107 -25.32 8.45 -12.35
CA VAL A 107 -24.21 9.22 -12.90
C VAL A 107 -24.59 10.69 -13.00
N LEU A 108 -23.76 11.57 -12.46
CA LEU A 108 -23.92 13.01 -12.63
C LEU A 108 -22.90 13.55 -13.63
N ILE A 109 -23.28 14.62 -14.31
CA ILE A 109 -22.37 15.41 -15.15
C ILE A 109 -22.23 16.78 -14.52
N GLY A 110 -20.97 17.19 -14.23
CA GLY A 110 -20.70 18.42 -13.49
C GLY A 110 -19.23 18.85 -13.59
N GLU A 111 -18.70 19.43 -12.52
CA GLU A 111 -17.29 19.80 -12.39
C GLU A 111 -16.54 18.78 -11.55
N VAL A 112 -15.48 18.19 -12.07
CA VAL A 112 -14.67 17.17 -11.39
C VAL A 112 -13.33 17.77 -10.99
N TRP A 113 -12.95 17.64 -9.72
CA TRP A 113 -11.72 18.17 -9.18
C TRP A 113 -10.88 17.08 -8.50
N LEU A 114 -9.57 17.14 -8.70
CA LEU A 114 -8.61 16.33 -7.95
C LEU A 114 -8.17 17.12 -6.72
N ALA A 115 -8.37 16.56 -5.53
CA ALA A 115 -7.86 17.09 -4.27
C ALA A 115 -6.68 16.23 -3.82
N SER A 116 -5.49 16.83 -3.68
CA SER A 116 -4.28 16.07 -3.34
C SER A 116 -3.33 16.89 -2.47
N GLY A 117 -2.33 16.22 -1.89
CA GLY A 117 -1.36 16.82 -0.99
C GLY A 117 -1.01 15.92 0.19
N GLN A 118 -0.72 16.56 1.35
CA GLN A 118 -0.37 15.84 2.56
C GLN A 118 -1.43 15.98 3.67
N SER A 119 -1.05 15.85 4.93
CA SER A 119 -1.97 15.76 6.08
C SER A 119 -3.04 16.87 6.14
N ASN A 120 -2.72 18.10 5.80
CA ASN A 120 -3.70 19.19 5.80
C ASN A 120 -4.78 19.06 4.69
N MET A 121 -4.48 18.36 3.58
CA MET A 121 -5.49 17.93 2.62
C MET A 121 -6.16 16.63 3.04
N GLU A 122 -5.41 15.71 3.67
CA GLU A 122 -5.92 14.43 4.14
C GLU A 122 -6.93 14.57 5.28
N MET A 123 -6.74 15.56 6.15
CA MET A 123 -7.53 15.79 7.35
C MET A 123 -9.03 15.73 7.04
N ASP A 124 -9.66 14.69 7.57
CA ASP A 124 -11.10 14.47 7.50
C ASP A 124 -11.83 15.10 8.70
N PHE A 125 -13.11 14.77 8.88
CA PHE A 125 -13.91 15.34 9.97
C PHE A 125 -13.63 14.72 11.35
N ASP A 126 -12.94 13.58 11.40
CA ASP A 126 -12.61 12.83 12.61
C ASP A 126 -11.09 12.59 12.76
N TYR A 127 -10.28 13.50 12.21
CA TYR A 127 -8.84 13.33 12.19
C TYR A 127 -8.24 13.12 13.58
N CYS A 128 -7.32 12.17 13.71
CA CYS A 128 -6.76 11.71 14.99
C CYS A 128 -6.07 12.78 15.83
N CYS A 129 -5.54 13.84 15.18
CA CYS A 129 -4.70 14.84 15.85
C CYS A 129 -5.47 16.12 16.23
N ASN A 130 -6.52 16.44 15.49
CA ASN A 130 -7.40 17.58 15.76
C ASN A 130 -8.76 17.39 15.06
N THR A 131 -9.83 17.88 15.66
CA THR A 131 -11.17 17.80 15.06
C THR A 131 -11.40 19.01 14.17
N THR A 132 -11.83 18.80 12.93
CA THR A 132 -12.20 19.88 12.02
C THR A 132 -13.33 20.74 12.59
N ASP A 133 -13.20 22.05 12.51
CA ASP A 133 -14.27 22.99 12.88
C ASP A 133 -15.58 22.66 12.16
N PHE A 134 -16.68 22.82 12.88
CA PHE A 134 -18.04 22.49 12.39
C PHE A 134 -18.29 21.00 12.07
N SER A 135 -17.39 20.09 12.42
CA SER A 135 -17.50 18.67 12.04
C SER A 135 -18.85 18.05 12.45
N GLU A 136 -19.29 18.25 13.69
CA GLU A 136 -20.57 17.73 14.19
C GLU A 136 -21.77 18.37 13.48
N LEU A 137 -21.74 19.69 13.29
CA LEU A 137 -22.78 20.42 12.58
C LEU A 137 -22.89 19.94 11.12
N GLU A 138 -21.74 19.83 10.43
CA GLU A 138 -21.74 19.37 9.03
C GLU A 138 -22.25 17.93 8.91
N ARG A 139 -21.78 16.99 9.76
CA ARG A 139 -22.30 15.60 9.74
C ARG A 139 -23.79 15.52 9.98
N SER A 140 -24.31 16.32 10.90
CA SER A 140 -25.76 16.31 11.22
C SER A 140 -26.62 16.99 10.18
N THR A 141 -26.07 17.93 9.41
CA THR A 141 -26.84 18.76 8.46
C THR A 141 -26.48 18.56 6.99
N ALA A 142 -25.41 17.83 6.68
CA ALA A 142 -25.00 17.60 5.30
C ALA A 142 -26.10 16.91 4.49
N ASN A 143 -26.58 17.59 3.46
CA ASN A 143 -27.54 17.06 2.51
C ASN A 143 -27.25 17.60 1.10
N TYR A 144 -26.10 17.19 0.56
CA TYR A 144 -25.63 17.59 -0.75
C TYR A 144 -25.51 16.38 -1.70
N PRO A 145 -26.63 15.76 -2.11
CA PRO A 145 -26.60 14.55 -2.93
C PRO A 145 -25.95 14.77 -4.31
N ASN A 146 -25.78 16.01 -4.75
CA ASN A 146 -25.10 16.38 -5.98
C ASN A 146 -23.59 16.66 -5.79
N ILE A 147 -23.08 16.58 -4.57
CA ILE A 147 -21.65 16.50 -4.31
C ILE A 147 -21.31 15.02 -4.11
N ARG A 148 -20.33 14.55 -4.86
CA ARG A 148 -19.85 13.15 -4.83
C ARG A 148 -18.36 13.15 -4.55
N MET A 149 -17.94 12.23 -3.71
CA MET A 149 -16.54 12.13 -3.30
C MET A 149 -16.08 10.69 -3.38
N ILE A 150 -14.84 10.49 -3.82
CA ILE A 150 -14.14 9.20 -3.82
C ILE A 150 -12.77 9.39 -3.19
N ASN A 151 -12.41 8.54 -2.24
CA ASN A 151 -11.05 8.44 -1.74
C ASN A 151 -10.28 7.39 -2.54
N VAL A 152 -9.11 7.76 -3.02
CA VAL A 152 -8.11 6.83 -3.54
C VAL A 152 -7.46 6.13 -2.35
N GLU A 153 -7.55 4.81 -2.27
CA GLU A 153 -6.88 4.05 -1.21
C GLU A 153 -5.37 4.30 -1.28
N LYS A 154 -4.74 4.46 -0.12
CA LYS A 154 -3.29 4.68 -0.03
C LYS A 154 -2.54 3.49 -0.62
N GLN A 155 -1.76 3.76 -1.65
CA GLN A 155 -0.97 2.77 -2.37
C GLN A 155 0.39 3.35 -2.74
N LEU A 156 1.44 2.58 -2.50
CA LEU A 156 2.79 2.88 -2.95
C LEU A 156 3.11 1.99 -4.17
N SER A 157 3.85 2.52 -5.12
CA SER A 157 4.38 1.70 -6.20
C SER A 157 5.66 2.29 -6.78
N LEU A 158 6.63 1.43 -7.13
CA LEU A 158 7.83 1.85 -7.88
C LEU A 158 7.54 2.06 -9.36
N ILE A 159 6.51 1.42 -9.88
CA ILE A 159 6.10 1.56 -11.28
C ILE A 159 4.67 2.10 -11.37
N PRO A 160 4.30 2.83 -12.43
CA PRO A 160 2.94 3.29 -12.63
C PRO A 160 1.93 2.15 -12.63
N VAL A 161 0.93 2.19 -11.74
CA VAL A 161 -0.19 1.24 -11.73
C VAL A 161 -1.41 1.84 -12.43
N GLU A 162 -2.26 0.98 -12.99
CA GLU A 162 -3.46 1.40 -13.71
C GLU A 162 -4.72 1.37 -12.85
N GLU A 163 -4.66 0.74 -11.67
CA GLU A 163 -5.80 0.46 -10.82
C GLU A 163 -5.61 1.00 -9.39
N PHE A 164 -6.69 1.35 -8.77
CA PHE A 164 -6.76 1.68 -7.35
C PHE A 164 -8.07 1.19 -6.75
N LYS A 165 -8.20 1.23 -5.43
CA LYS A 165 -9.47 0.95 -4.74
C LYS A 165 -10.10 2.24 -4.26
N GLY A 166 -11.42 2.34 -4.45
CA GLY A 166 -12.22 3.47 -4.04
C GLY A 166 -13.69 3.28 -4.43
N THR A 167 -14.56 4.08 -3.86
CA THR A 167 -16.00 4.05 -4.16
C THR A 167 -16.58 5.45 -4.04
N TRP A 168 -17.32 5.90 -5.04
CA TRP A 168 -18.02 7.17 -5.01
C TRP A 168 -19.12 7.16 -3.94
N LYS A 169 -19.19 8.22 -3.15
CA LYS A 169 -20.18 8.43 -2.11
C LYS A 169 -20.87 9.78 -2.30
N ARG A 170 -22.14 9.85 -1.90
CA ARG A 170 -22.90 11.12 -1.82
C ARG A 170 -22.52 11.86 -0.54
N ALA A 171 -22.40 13.18 -0.60
CA ALA A 171 -22.10 13.99 0.59
C ALA A 171 -23.38 14.22 1.42
N VAL A 172 -23.83 13.20 2.16
CA VAL A 172 -25.04 13.24 2.99
C VAL A 172 -24.78 12.64 4.38
N GLY A 173 -25.11 13.40 5.43
CA GLY A 173 -24.92 12.95 6.80
C GLY A 173 -23.51 12.44 7.07
N ASN A 174 -23.39 11.38 7.83
CA ASN A 174 -22.10 10.79 8.22
C ASN A 174 -21.25 10.23 7.07
N THR A 175 -21.77 10.16 5.84
CA THR A 175 -20.95 9.71 4.70
C THR A 175 -19.80 10.67 4.37
N ILE A 176 -19.87 11.92 4.86
CA ILE A 176 -18.78 12.89 4.68
C ILE A 176 -17.59 12.65 5.61
N SER A 177 -17.77 11.92 6.72
CA SER A 177 -16.75 11.78 7.77
C SER A 177 -15.36 11.35 7.28
N PRO A 178 -15.21 10.36 6.40
CA PRO A 178 -13.89 9.89 5.98
C PRO A 178 -13.30 10.70 4.80
N PHE A 179 -13.92 11.80 4.41
CA PHE A 179 -13.44 12.62 3.29
C PHE A 179 -12.71 13.86 3.76
N SER A 180 -11.75 14.32 2.95
CA SER A 180 -11.05 15.58 3.14
C SER A 180 -12.02 16.73 3.47
N ALA A 181 -11.88 17.34 4.64
CA ALA A 181 -12.71 18.45 5.05
C ALA A 181 -12.47 19.68 4.16
N ALA A 182 -11.22 20.00 3.84
CA ALA A 182 -10.88 21.11 2.93
C ALA A 182 -11.51 20.92 1.55
N ALA A 183 -11.41 19.71 0.99
CA ALA A 183 -11.99 19.39 -0.32
C ALA A 183 -13.53 19.39 -0.29
N TYR A 184 -14.13 18.92 0.81
CA TYR A 184 -15.59 18.98 0.98
C TYR A 184 -16.10 20.43 1.01
N PHE A 185 -15.48 21.32 1.81
CA PHE A 185 -15.89 22.71 1.87
C PHE A 185 -15.70 23.44 0.53
N PHE A 186 -14.61 23.15 -0.16
CA PHE A 186 -14.41 23.63 -1.54
C PHE A 186 -15.55 23.15 -2.47
N ALA A 187 -15.88 21.89 -2.46
CA ALA A 187 -16.97 21.34 -3.27
C ALA A 187 -18.32 21.96 -2.92
N LYS A 188 -18.58 22.15 -1.63
CA LYS A 188 -19.80 22.77 -1.11
C LYS A 188 -19.95 24.21 -1.58
N ARG A 189 -18.86 25.01 -1.53
CA ARG A 189 -18.82 26.37 -2.07
C ARG A 189 -19.06 26.38 -3.56
N LEU A 190 -18.32 25.56 -4.30
CA LEU A 190 -18.41 25.50 -5.76
C LEU A 190 -19.82 25.08 -6.23
N HIS A 191 -20.40 24.08 -5.57
CA HIS A 191 -21.78 23.63 -5.85
C HIS A 191 -22.80 24.75 -5.65
N LYS A 192 -22.70 25.51 -4.56
CA LYS A 192 -23.60 26.61 -4.24
C LYS A 192 -23.49 27.76 -5.26
N GLU A 193 -22.27 28.13 -5.65
CA GLU A 193 -22.03 29.25 -6.56
C GLU A 193 -22.40 28.93 -8.02
N LEU A 194 -22.09 27.73 -8.47
CA LEU A 194 -22.29 27.33 -9.87
C LEU A 194 -23.62 26.61 -10.11
N ASN A 195 -24.26 26.13 -9.06
CA ASN A 195 -25.47 25.32 -9.12
C ASN A 195 -25.34 24.10 -10.08
N VAL A 196 -24.19 23.41 -10.02
CA VAL A 196 -23.88 22.21 -10.80
C VAL A 196 -23.43 21.06 -9.88
N PRO A 197 -23.57 19.81 -10.29
CA PRO A 197 -22.94 18.70 -9.58
C PRO A 197 -21.42 18.88 -9.48
N VAL A 198 -20.82 18.43 -8.37
CA VAL A 198 -19.38 18.48 -8.13
C VAL A 198 -18.88 17.09 -7.73
N GLY A 199 -17.88 16.60 -8.43
CA GLY A 199 -17.13 15.39 -8.08
C GLY A 199 -15.77 15.74 -7.51
N ILE A 200 -15.39 15.11 -6.39
CA ILE A 200 -14.05 15.21 -5.81
C ILE A 200 -13.39 13.82 -5.84
N ILE A 201 -12.24 13.76 -6.49
CA ILE A 201 -11.30 12.64 -6.38
C ILE A 201 -10.26 13.05 -5.36
N HIS A 202 -10.17 12.36 -4.23
CA HIS A 202 -9.27 12.71 -3.14
C HIS A 202 -8.13 11.69 -3.05
N ALA A 203 -6.90 12.16 -3.25
CA ALA A 203 -5.66 11.39 -3.18
C ALA A 203 -4.62 12.18 -2.38
N SER A 204 -4.50 11.91 -1.08
CA SER A 204 -3.53 12.59 -0.20
C SER A 204 -2.95 11.63 0.84
N TRP A 205 -1.75 11.97 1.35
CA TRP A 205 -1.11 11.19 2.39
C TRP A 205 -0.23 12.09 3.27
N GLY A 206 -0.47 12.08 4.58
CA GLY A 206 0.21 12.92 5.56
C GLY A 206 1.71 12.65 5.68
N GLY A 207 2.49 13.74 5.86
CA GLY A 207 3.94 13.68 6.03
C GLY A 207 4.67 13.20 4.79
N THR A 208 4.27 13.67 3.60
CA THR A 208 4.88 13.27 2.32
C THR A 208 5.61 14.42 1.65
N ASP A 209 6.72 14.06 1.01
CA ASP A 209 7.52 14.95 0.17
C ASP A 209 6.90 15.10 -1.21
N ILE A 210 7.11 16.25 -1.84
CA ILE A 210 6.57 16.55 -3.17
C ILE A 210 7.15 15.63 -4.25
N GLU A 211 8.35 15.11 -4.06
CA GLU A 211 9.04 14.20 -4.96
C GLU A 211 8.29 12.86 -5.09
N ALA A 212 7.62 12.43 -4.03
CA ALA A 212 6.81 11.21 -4.08
C ALA A 212 5.59 11.35 -4.99
N TRP A 213 5.09 12.57 -5.21
CA TRP A 213 3.91 12.91 -6.02
C TRP A 213 4.25 13.33 -7.45
N THR A 214 5.53 13.37 -7.82
CA THR A 214 6.02 13.77 -9.14
C THR A 214 6.56 12.55 -9.88
N SER A 215 6.30 12.42 -11.18
CA SER A 215 6.84 11.31 -11.98
C SER A 215 8.37 11.33 -12.04
N SER A 216 8.99 10.15 -12.13
CA SER A 216 10.45 10.03 -12.29
C SER A 216 10.93 10.69 -13.57
N GLU A 217 10.15 10.64 -14.64
CA GLU A 217 10.43 11.29 -15.90
C GLU A 217 10.54 12.82 -15.73
N GLN A 218 9.62 13.43 -14.98
CA GLN A 218 9.66 14.87 -14.72
C GLN A 218 10.82 15.24 -13.80
N LEU A 219 11.04 14.47 -12.73
CA LEU A 219 12.16 14.71 -11.81
C LEU A 219 13.50 14.61 -12.50
N ASN A 220 13.66 13.68 -13.43
CA ASN A 220 14.87 13.51 -14.25
C ASN A 220 15.19 14.73 -15.12
N THR A 221 14.22 15.60 -15.41
CA THR A 221 14.47 16.88 -16.13
C THR A 221 15.15 17.92 -15.24
N LEU A 222 15.19 17.71 -13.93
CA LEU A 222 15.77 18.62 -12.96
C LEU A 222 17.19 18.15 -12.61
N GLY A 223 18.21 18.80 -13.16
CA GLY A 223 19.59 18.36 -13.08
C GLY A 223 20.15 18.18 -11.65
N PHE A 224 19.53 18.79 -10.63
CA PHE A 224 19.91 18.59 -9.23
C PHE A 224 19.29 17.31 -8.60
N MET A 225 18.44 16.61 -9.34
CA MET A 225 17.78 15.37 -8.89
C MET A 225 18.49 14.10 -9.41
N SER A 226 19.64 14.20 -10.09
CA SER A 226 20.33 13.04 -10.68
C SER A 226 20.55 11.90 -9.69
N ASP A 227 21.13 12.21 -8.53
CA ASP A 227 21.43 11.18 -7.51
C ASP A 227 20.15 10.52 -6.95
N VAL A 228 19.05 11.27 -6.87
CA VAL A 228 17.74 10.78 -6.44
C VAL A 228 17.14 9.84 -7.49
N ILE A 229 17.34 10.15 -8.77
CA ILE A 229 16.87 9.30 -9.88
C ILE A 229 17.74 8.05 -9.99
N ASP A 230 19.07 8.16 -9.85
CA ASP A 230 19.96 6.97 -9.83
C ASP A 230 19.56 6.00 -8.71
N ASN A 231 19.27 6.50 -7.50
CA ASN A 231 18.77 5.69 -6.40
C ASN A 231 17.38 5.07 -6.69
N TYR A 232 16.50 5.80 -7.37
CA TYR A 232 15.20 5.28 -7.79
C TYR A 232 15.34 4.13 -8.79
N ASP A 233 16.21 4.27 -9.78
CA ASP A 233 16.47 3.23 -10.79
C ASP A 233 17.09 1.97 -10.14
N GLU A 234 17.97 2.13 -9.14
CA GLU A 234 18.50 1.02 -8.35
C GLU A 234 17.38 0.31 -7.57
N LEU A 235 16.47 1.05 -6.93
CA LEU A 235 15.32 0.48 -6.24
C LEU A 235 14.40 -0.31 -7.19
N VAL A 236 14.18 0.17 -8.41
CA VAL A 236 13.38 -0.54 -9.43
C VAL A 236 14.06 -1.86 -9.83
N GLU A 237 15.38 -1.84 -10.01
CA GLU A 237 16.16 -3.04 -10.34
C GLU A 237 16.12 -4.06 -9.19
N ASP A 238 16.32 -3.63 -7.95
CA ASP A 238 16.30 -4.50 -6.77
C ASP A 238 14.90 -5.05 -6.49
N SER A 239 13.86 -4.28 -6.73
CA SER A 239 12.47 -4.78 -6.70
C SER A 239 12.25 -5.90 -7.71
N SER A 240 12.74 -5.73 -8.93
CA SER A 240 12.65 -6.77 -9.97
C SER A 240 13.38 -8.06 -9.55
N LYS A 241 14.58 -7.95 -8.99
CA LYS A 241 15.33 -9.11 -8.46
C LYS A 241 14.58 -9.79 -7.32
N SER A 242 13.99 -9.00 -6.42
CA SER A 242 13.19 -9.50 -5.30
C SER A 242 11.96 -10.25 -5.77
N ASN A 243 11.23 -9.73 -6.75
CA ASN A 243 10.06 -10.40 -7.33
C ASN A 243 10.43 -11.74 -7.98
N VAL A 244 11.56 -11.79 -8.69
CA VAL A 244 12.09 -13.05 -9.25
C VAL A 244 12.45 -14.04 -8.14
N TRP A 245 13.08 -13.58 -7.06
CA TRP A 245 13.42 -14.42 -5.91
C TRP A 245 12.16 -14.99 -5.26
N PHE A 246 11.19 -14.15 -4.91
CA PHE A 246 9.99 -14.59 -4.21
C PHE A 246 9.03 -15.40 -5.09
N SER A 247 9.02 -15.21 -6.41
CA SER A 247 8.13 -15.95 -7.33
C SER A 247 8.36 -17.46 -7.35
N GLN A 248 9.47 -17.96 -6.82
CA GLN A 248 9.78 -19.39 -6.74
C GLN A 248 9.18 -20.07 -5.49
N PHE A 249 8.60 -19.31 -4.56
CA PHE A 249 8.06 -19.83 -3.31
C PHE A 249 6.53 -19.74 -3.26
N GLU A 250 5.92 -20.68 -2.54
CA GLU A 250 4.51 -20.57 -2.17
C GLU A 250 4.32 -19.38 -1.22
N SER A 251 3.23 -18.65 -1.38
CA SER A 251 2.92 -17.52 -0.52
C SER A 251 1.49 -17.53 -0.01
N ALA A 252 1.27 -16.88 1.11
CA ALA A 252 -0.06 -16.58 1.62
C ALA A 252 -0.10 -15.18 2.24
N LYS A 253 -1.20 -14.48 2.00
CA LYS A 253 -1.45 -13.16 2.60
C LYS A 253 -1.61 -13.27 4.11
N SER A 254 -1.04 -12.32 4.86
CA SER A 254 -1.23 -12.25 6.30
C SER A 254 -2.72 -12.27 6.67
N PRO A 255 -3.12 -13.00 7.72
CA PRO A 255 -4.54 -13.13 8.08
C PRO A 255 -5.15 -11.84 8.65
N SER A 256 -4.33 -10.89 9.06
CA SER A 256 -4.75 -9.57 9.53
C SER A 256 -3.80 -8.49 9.02
N ASP A 257 -4.27 -7.25 9.00
CA ASP A 257 -3.40 -6.13 8.70
C ASP A 257 -2.37 -5.85 9.82
N VAL A 258 -1.30 -5.13 9.49
CA VAL A 258 -0.24 -4.81 10.47
C VAL A 258 -0.72 -3.88 11.58
N TRP A 259 -1.80 -3.13 11.39
CA TRP A 259 -2.35 -2.24 12.40
C TRP A 259 -2.91 -2.99 13.60
N TYR A 260 -3.31 -4.24 13.42
CA TYR A 260 -3.78 -5.08 14.49
C TYR A 260 -2.77 -5.19 15.65
N LEU A 261 -1.47 -5.08 15.38
CA LEU A 261 -0.41 -5.10 16.39
C LEU A 261 -0.44 -3.88 17.34
N PHE A 262 -1.08 -2.79 16.90
CA PHE A 262 -1.24 -1.55 17.68
C PHE A 262 -2.58 -1.47 18.41
N LEU A 263 -3.52 -2.37 18.12
CA LEU A 263 -4.86 -2.38 18.74
C LEU A 263 -4.89 -3.30 19.96
N GLU A 264 -5.74 -2.95 20.94
CA GLU A 264 -5.81 -3.73 22.20
C GLU A 264 -6.52 -5.08 22.07
N ASP A 265 -7.42 -5.26 21.11
CA ASP A 265 -8.10 -6.53 20.81
C ASP A 265 -8.93 -6.41 19.52
N PRO A 266 -8.33 -6.55 18.33
CA PRO A 266 -9.10 -6.57 17.10
C PRO A 266 -9.86 -7.88 16.99
N LEU A 267 -11.17 -7.82 17.03
CA LEU A 267 -12.07 -8.96 16.94
C LEU A 267 -11.68 -9.93 15.81
N GLY A 268 -11.33 -11.15 16.18
CA GLY A 268 -11.06 -12.27 15.29
C GLY A 268 -9.64 -12.36 14.71
N ALA A 269 -8.76 -11.37 14.86
CA ALA A 269 -7.40 -11.44 14.32
C ALA A 269 -6.54 -12.52 15.03
N PRO A 270 -6.54 -12.67 16.39
CA PRO A 270 -5.81 -13.75 17.05
C PRO A 270 -6.24 -15.14 16.58
N GLU A 271 -7.53 -15.37 16.36
CA GLU A 271 -8.04 -16.66 15.91
C GLU A 271 -7.61 -17.00 14.47
N LYS A 272 -7.55 -16.00 13.59
CA LYS A 272 -7.04 -16.16 12.22
C LYS A 272 -5.56 -16.55 12.22
N TRP A 273 -4.73 -15.95 13.09
CA TRP A 273 -3.33 -16.31 13.23
C TRP A 273 -3.13 -17.71 13.82
N LYS A 274 -3.98 -18.15 14.74
CA LYS A 274 -3.93 -19.52 15.28
C LYS A 274 -4.12 -20.60 14.20
N SER A 275 -4.92 -20.29 13.19
CA SER A 275 -5.21 -21.19 12.06
C SER A 275 -4.35 -20.94 10.83
N PHE A 276 -3.46 -19.96 10.86
CA PHE A 276 -2.59 -19.67 9.73
C PHE A 276 -1.53 -20.76 9.55
N ASP A 277 -1.49 -21.36 8.37
CA ASP A 277 -0.56 -22.43 8.04
C ASP A 277 0.78 -21.87 7.58
N PHE A 278 1.79 -21.93 8.46
CA PHE A 278 3.16 -21.51 8.16
C PHE A 278 3.97 -22.55 7.37
N LYS A 279 3.36 -23.68 6.97
CA LYS A 279 4.02 -24.75 6.21
C LYS A 279 5.25 -25.37 6.90
N ASP A 280 5.38 -25.21 8.20
CA ASP A 280 6.53 -25.66 9.00
C ASP A 280 6.16 -26.70 10.07
N LEU A 281 4.93 -27.28 10.00
CA LEU A 281 4.39 -28.15 11.02
C LEU A 281 5.26 -29.40 11.26
N ASP A 282 5.78 -30.01 10.20
CA ASP A 282 6.65 -31.19 10.29
C ASP A 282 7.94 -30.88 11.04
N ASN A 283 8.46 -29.67 10.90
CA ASN A 283 9.65 -29.20 11.62
C ASN A 283 9.40 -28.92 13.11
N ILE A 284 8.15 -28.85 13.55
CA ILE A 284 7.76 -28.63 14.95
C ILE A 284 7.42 -29.96 15.62
N THR A 285 6.76 -30.86 14.92
CA THR A 285 6.15 -32.08 15.46
C THR A 285 7.06 -33.30 15.36
N SER A 286 8.03 -33.35 14.44
CA SER A 286 8.90 -34.49 14.27
C SER A 286 9.97 -34.59 15.37
N SER A 287 10.20 -35.80 15.87
CA SER A 287 11.29 -36.10 16.80
C SER A 287 12.66 -36.31 16.12
N ASP A 288 12.66 -36.53 14.81
CA ASP A 288 13.81 -37.03 14.04
C ASP A 288 14.35 -36.01 13.01
N ILE A 289 14.08 -34.72 13.23
CA ILE A 289 14.58 -33.66 12.35
C ILE A 289 16.09 -33.59 12.45
N ASP A 290 16.76 -33.60 11.30
CA ASP A 290 18.18 -33.24 11.17
C ASP A 290 18.34 -31.72 11.37
N TYR A 291 19.05 -31.36 12.42
CA TYR A 291 19.32 -29.97 12.78
C TYR A 291 20.70 -29.50 12.32
N ASP A 292 21.47 -30.32 11.62
CA ASP A 292 22.85 -30.01 11.23
C ASP A 292 22.93 -28.79 10.28
N ASN A 293 21.84 -28.52 9.56
CA ASN A 293 21.73 -27.36 8.65
C ASN A 293 21.13 -26.09 9.31
N TRP A 294 20.73 -26.16 10.59
CA TRP A 294 20.21 -24.97 11.28
C TRP A 294 21.36 -24.06 11.70
N LYS A 295 21.19 -22.77 11.45
CA LYS A 295 22.14 -21.72 11.86
C LYS A 295 22.05 -21.46 13.37
N GLN A 296 23.01 -20.73 13.91
CA GLN A 296 23.05 -20.37 15.32
C GLN A 296 22.68 -18.92 15.56
N ILE A 297 21.99 -18.66 16.67
CA ILE A 297 21.61 -17.34 17.17
C ILE A 297 21.82 -17.29 18.68
N GLU A 298 22.34 -16.15 19.19
CA GLU A 298 22.49 -15.91 20.62
C GLU A 298 21.23 -15.24 21.18
N LEU A 299 20.67 -15.81 22.25
CA LEU A 299 19.47 -15.27 22.93
C LEU A 299 19.78 -14.91 24.39
N PRO A 300 19.29 -13.78 24.90
CA PRO A 300 18.41 -12.79 24.23
C PRO A 300 19.15 -12.04 23.11
N GLY A 301 18.43 -11.67 22.05
CA GLY A 301 19.01 -11.00 20.89
C GLY A 301 17.99 -10.59 19.84
N SER A 302 18.47 -9.95 18.77
CA SER A 302 17.68 -9.55 17.62
C SER A 302 17.72 -10.59 16.51
N ILE A 303 16.60 -10.71 15.78
CA ILE A 303 16.49 -11.53 14.56
C ILE A 303 16.65 -10.70 13.28
N ASP A 304 16.80 -9.38 13.36
CA ASP A 304 16.88 -8.50 12.20
C ASP A 304 18.11 -8.77 11.33
N ASN A 305 19.19 -9.24 11.97
CA ASN A 305 20.47 -9.49 11.30
C ASN A 305 20.63 -10.92 10.75
N ILE A 306 19.53 -11.67 10.60
CA ILE A 306 19.55 -13.05 10.07
C ILE A 306 20.14 -13.10 8.66
N PHE A 307 19.88 -12.06 7.86
CA PHE A 307 20.44 -11.89 6.52
C PHE A 307 21.31 -10.65 6.52
N GLU A 308 22.41 -10.49 6.93
CA GLU A 308 23.37 -9.36 6.82
C GLU A 308 22.82 -7.98 6.34
N THR A 309 21.57 -7.93 5.91
CA THR A 309 20.77 -6.76 5.53
C THR A 309 19.77 -6.53 6.64
N ASN A 310 20.00 -5.54 7.47
CA ASN A 310 19.10 -5.14 8.55
C ASN A 310 17.62 -5.18 8.09
N ASP A 311 16.73 -5.63 8.98
CA ASP A 311 15.27 -5.72 8.80
C ASP A 311 14.78 -7.06 8.20
N PHE A 312 14.82 -8.12 9.01
CA PHE A 312 14.11 -9.35 8.71
C PHE A 312 12.68 -9.27 9.25
N ASP A 313 11.71 -9.24 8.33
CA ASP A 313 10.30 -9.51 8.62
C ASP A 313 9.95 -10.92 8.15
N GLY A 314 9.25 -11.69 8.98
CA GLY A 314 8.90 -13.07 8.63
C GLY A 314 8.69 -13.99 9.82
N ALA A 315 8.87 -15.28 9.59
CA ALA A 315 8.75 -16.32 10.60
C ALA A 315 10.03 -17.15 10.66
N ILE A 316 10.54 -17.36 11.88
CA ILE A 316 11.64 -18.28 12.17
C ILE A 316 11.22 -19.34 13.16
N LEU A 317 11.81 -20.50 13.06
CA LEU A 317 11.83 -21.50 14.12
C LEU A 317 13.13 -21.39 14.88
N ILE A 318 13.08 -21.25 16.21
CA ILE A 318 14.24 -21.38 17.07
C ILE A 318 14.11 -22.62 17.92
N ARG A 319 15.24 -23.31 18.19
CA ARG A 319 15.27 -24.57 18.92
C ARG A 319 16.40 -24.63 19.91
N LYS A 320 16.11 -25.24 21.07
CA LYS A 320 17.12 -25.66 22.07
C LYS A 320 16.72 -26.95 22.74
N SER A 321 17.70 -27.80 23.09
CA SER A 321 17.49 -28.98 23.92
C SER A 321 17.88 -28.69 25.37
N PHE A 322 17.16 -29.27 26.31
CA PHE A 322 17.50 -29.26 27.73
C PHE A 322 17.26 -30.66 28.34
N SER A 323 17.94 -30.96 29.45
CA SER A 323 17.82 -32.27 30.09
C SER A 323 17.27 -32.15 31.51
N LEU A 324 16.34 -33.03 31.84
CA LEU A 324 15.81 -33.20 33.19
C LEU A 324 16.33 -34.49 33.79
N LYS A 325 16.89 -34.43 35.01
CA LYS A 325 17.32 -35.63 35.75
C LYS A 325 16.11 -36.40 36.33
N GLU A 326 15.08 -35.66 36.67
CA GLU A 326 13.80 -36.18 37.20
C GLU A 326 12.70 -35.16 36.92
N ILE A 327 11.45 -35.60 36.96
CA ILE A 327 10.30 -34.72 36.80
C ILE A 327 9.64 -34.55 38.15
N LYS A 328 9.73 -33.37 38.76
CA LYS A 328 9.14 -33.01 40.05
C LYS A 328 8.43 -31.68 39.98
N GLY A 329 7.21 -31.66 40.52
CA GLY A 329 6.41 -30.46 40.58
C GLY A 329 5.86 -30.00 39.24
N ILE A 330 5.44 -28.72 39.20
CA ILE A 330 4.90 -28.06 38.02
C ILE A 330 6.02 -27.29 37.32
N TYR A 331 6.12 -27.45 36.03
CA TYR A 331 7.08 -26.73 35.19
C TYR A 331 6.40 -25.64 34.37
N SER A 332 7.09 -24.54 34.19
CA SER A 332 6.64 -23.47 33.33
C SER A 332 7.82 -22.95 32.50
N LEU A 333 7.57 -22.61 31.25
CA LEU A 333 8.53 -21.88 30.42
C LEU A 333 8.25 -20.38 30.56
N ARG A 334 9.23 -19.64 31.05
CA ARG A 334 9.23 -18.18 31.05
C ARG A 334 9.91 -17.69 29.79
N LEU A 335 9.17 -17.00 28.95
CA LEU A 335 9.62 -16.41 27.70
C LEU A 335 9.62 -14.88 27.85
N GLY A 336 10.79 -14.25 27.74
CA GLY A 336 10.91 -12.80 27.69
C GLY A 336 10.16 -12.22 26.52
N ALA A 337 10.16 -10.90 26.40
CA ALA A 337 9.50 -10.22 25.32
C ALA A 337 9.90 -10.79 23.96
N VAL A 338 8.93 -11.08 23.11
CA VAL A 338 9.11 -11.48 21.71
C VAL A 338 8.36 -10.48 20.86
N SER A 339 9.03 -9.86 19.90
CA SER A 339 8.39 -9.03 18.86
C SER A 339 7.71 -9.98 17.90
N ASP A 340 6.62 -9.71 17.68
CA ASP A 340 5.27 -9.56 17.57
C ASP A 340 4.49 -10.75 18.15
N MET A 341 4.82 -11.99 17.70
CA MET A 341 4.09 -13.20 18.04
C MET A 341 5.02 -14.37 18.34
N ASP A 342 4.58 -15.26 19.24
CA ASP A 342 5.19 -16.55 19.46
C ASP A 342 4.20 -17.71 19.45
N PHE A 343 4.69 -18.88 19.00
CA PHE A 343 4.01 -20.17 19.13
C PHE A 343 5.04 -21.15 19.69
N THR A 344 4.83 -21.57 20.94
CA THR A 344 5.83 -22.30 21.73
C THR A 344 5.44 -23.76 21.91
N TYR A 345 6.39 -24.65 21.64
CA TYR A 345 6.22 -26.11 21.66
C TYR A 345 7.29 -26.76 22.52
N ILE A 346 6.91 -27.86 23.21
CA ILE A 346 7.84 -28.78 23.89
C ILE A 346 7.56 -30.20 23.42
N ASN A 347 8.60 -30.90 22.99
CA ASN A 347 8.53 -32.27 22.46
C ASN A 347 7.44 -32.45 21.37
N GLY A 348 7.21 -31.43 20.55
CA GLY A 348 6.22 -31.41 19.48
C GLY A 348 4.81 -30.96 19.90
N GLU A 349 4.55 -30.81 21.20
CA GLU A 349 3.24 -30.38 21.71
C GLU A 349 3.22 -28.89 22.00
N LYS A 350 2.19 -28.20 21.52
CA LYS A 350 2.02 -26.75 21.75
C LYS A 350 1.65 -26.48 23.21
N ILE A 351 2.47 -25.66 23.88
CA ILE A 351 2.23 -25.26 25.28
C ILE A 351 1.66 -23.84 25.41
N GLY A 352 1.84 -23.00 24.38
CA GLY A 352 1.33 -21.63 24.43
C GLY A 352 1.57 -20.86 23.15
N SER A 353 0.96 -19.69 23.09
CA SER A 353 1.19 -18.71 22.03
C SER A 353 0.76 -17.33 22.48
N SER A 354 1.40 -16.30 21.95
CA SER A 354 1.02 -14.92 22.13
C SER A 354 0.90 -14.24 20.77
N MET A 355 -0.17 -13.49 20.59
CA MET A 355 -0.52 -12.81 19.34
C MET A 355 -1.16 -11.48 19.68
N GLY A 356 -0.93 -10.45 18.88
CA GLY A 356 -1.77 -9.27 18.89
C GLY A 356 -1.32 -8.06 19.69
N LYS A 357 -0.14 -8.04 20.23
CA LYS A 357 0.50 -6.79 20.69
C LYS A 357 1.96 -6.84 20.32
N LEU A 358 2.55 -5.68 20.04
CA LEU A 358 3.98 -5.47 20.18
C LEU A 358 4.32 -5.77 21.65
N SER A 359 4.29 -7.04 22.02
CA SER A 359 4.32 -7.47 23.39
C SER A 359 5.75 -7.41 23.88
N ARG A 360 6.07 -6.34 24.57
CA ARG A 360 7.30 -6.23 25.37
C ARG A 360 7.17 -6.92 26.73
N GLU A 361 6.12 -7.71 26.93
CA GLU A 361 5.84 -8.37 28.20
C GLU A 361 6.43 -9.78 28.24
N THR A 362 6.94 -10.15 29.41
CA THR A 362 7.35 -11.53 29.68
C THR A 362 6.13 -12.43 29.81
N LYS A 363 6.15 -13.57 29.16
CA LYS A 363 5.10 -14.58 29.17
C LYS A 363 5.54 -15.81 29.97
N THR A 364 4.57 -16.53 30.53
CA THR A 364 4.82 -17.78 31.23
C THR A 364 3.81 -18.81 30.77
N TYR A 365 4.30 -19.92 30.22
CA TYR A 365 3.49 -21.05 29.76
C TYR A 365 3.67 -22.22 30.68
N GLU A 366 2.60 -22.73 31.27
CA GLU A 366 2.62 -23.94 32.05
C GLU A 366 2.86 -25.15 31.12
N ILE A 367 3.73 -26.09 31.56
CA ILE A 367 4.10 -27.25 30.77
C ILE A 367 3.37 -28.45 31.32
N PRO A 368 2.48 -29.12 30.56
CA PRO A 368 1.86 -30.34 30.96
C PRO A 368 2.92 -31.41 31.29
N THR A 369 2.86 -31.99 32.48
CA THR A 369 3.89 -32.94 32.95
C THR A 369 3.98 -34.22 32.11
N ASN A 370 2.90 -34.60 31.46
CA ASN A 370 2.83 -35.77 30.57
C ASN A 370 3.60 -35.64 29.25
N ILE A 371 4.01 -34.40 28.85
CA ILE A 371 4.82 -34.18 27.66
C ILE A 371 6.32 -34.11 27.97
N LEU A 372 6.69 -33.89 29.24
CA LEU A 372 8.08 -33.89 29.66
C LEU A 372 8.66 -35.31 29.76
N LYS A 373 9.97 -35.42 29.53
CA LYS A 373 10.73 -36.69 29.59
C LYS A 373 11.90 -36.52 30.56
N VAL A 374 12.20 -37.59 31.32
CA VAL A 374 13.49 -37.72 31.99
C VAL A 374 14.54 -37.89 30.89
N GLY A 375 15.62 -37.12 30.96
CA GLY A 375 16.59 -37.00 29.87
C GLY A 375 16.31 -35.77 29.00
N VAL A 376 16.55 -35.92 27.70
CA VAL A 376 16.51 -34.81 26.75
C VAL A 376 15.08 -34.41 26.37
N ASN A 377 14.78 -33.15 26.46
CA ASN A 377 13.58 -32.49 25.97
C ASN A 377 13.96 -31.41 24.94
N ASN A 378 13.06 -31.18 24.02
CA ASN A 378 13.26 -30.18 22.96
C ASN A 378 12.24 -29.04 23.07
N ILE A 379 12.71 -27.82 22.99
CA ILE A 379 11.88 -26.62 22.84
C ILE A 379 12.01 -26.14 21.40
N ILE A 380 10.89 -25.86 20.78
CA ILE A 380 10.81 -25.13 19.52
C ILE A 380 9.86 -23.94 19.71
N ILE A 381 10.28 -22.77 19.26
CA ILE A 381 9.45 -21.57 19.27
C ILE A 381 9.41 -21.04 17.85
N ARG A 382 8.21 -20.93 17.27
CA ARG A 382 8.01 -20.10 16.08
C ARG A 382 7.87 -18.67 16.52
N VAL A 383 8.76 -17.83 16.05
CA VAL A 383 8.73 -16.37 16.24
C VAL A 383 8.30 -15.76 14.92
N VAL A 384 7.30 -14.86 14.97
CA VAL A 384 6.82 -14.13 13.79
C VAL A 384 7.03 -12.65 14.05
N ASN A 385 7.84 -12.01 13.20
CA ASN A 385 8.03 -10.57 13.13
C ASN A 385 7.34 -10.04 11.86
N GLN A 386 6.37 -9.15 12.01
CA GLN A 386 5.64 -8.57 10.87
C GLN A 386 6.10 -7.16 10.52
N TYR A 387 6.69 -6.46 11.49
CA TYR A 387 6.96 -5.05 11.33
C TYR A 387 7.97 -4.53 12.36
N LYS A 388 9.00 -3.85 11.90
CA LYS A 388 10.07 -3.25 12.71
C LYS A 388 11.04 -4.28 13.33
N GLU A 389 11.77 -3.82 14.37
CA GLU A 389 12.82 -4.59 15.05
C GLU A 389 12.27 -5.88 15.67
N GLY A 390 12.81 -7.00 15.24
CA GLY A 390 12.54 -8.32 15.79
C GLY A 390 13.45 -8.65 16.96
N ASN A 391 12.89 -8.78 18.16
CA ASN A 391 13.66 -9.09 19.38
C ASN A 391 13.12 -10.32 20.09
N ILE A 392 14.01 -11.12 20.64
CA ILE A 392 13.69 -12.27 21.50
C ILE A 392 14.39 -12.07 22.86
N GLY A 393 13.58 -12.03 23.93
CA GLY A 393 14.06 -11.89 25.30
C GLY A 393 14.64 -13.17 25.90
N SER A 394 15.00 -13.10 27.18
CA SER A 394 15.54 -14.24 27.93
C SER A 394 14.55 -15.38 28.09
N ILE A 395 15.02 -16.60 27.98
CA ILE A 395 14.20 -17.81 28.13
C ILE A 395 14.69 -18.63 29.32
N SER A 396 13.79 -19.07 30.18
CA SER A 396 14.11 -19.91 31.32
C SER A 396 13.01 -20.94 31.63
N LEU A 397 13.44 -22.10 32.08
CA LEU A 397 12.55 -23.13 32.59
C LEU A 397 12.42 -22.95 34.12
N LEU A 398 11.22 -22.77 34.61
CA LEU A 398 10.90 -22.65 36.03
C LEU A 398 10.30 -23.96 36.53
N SER A 399 10.65 -24.34 37.76
CA SER A 399 10.00 -25.46 38.45
C SER A 399 9.50 -25.02 39.82
N SER A 400 8.36 -25.52 40.25
CA SER A 400 7.81 -25.25 41.59
C SER A 400 8.61 -25.88 42.75
N GLU A 401 9.42 -26.92 42.45
CA GLU A 401 10.17 -27.69 43.46
C GLU A 401 11.69 -27.67 43.26
N SER A 402 12.19 -27.07 42.18
CA SER A 402 13.62 -27.04 41.86
C SER A 402 14.07 -25.66 41.42
N SER A 403 15.39 -25.45 41.34
CA SER A 403 15.95 -24.23 40.79
C SER A 403 15.58 -24.04 39.30
N SER A 404 15.41 -22.80 38.87
CA SER A 404 15.22 -22.47 37.46
C SER A 404 16.41 -22.90 36.60
N VAL A 405 16.15 -23.33 35.38
CA VAL A 405 17.16 -23.58 34.37
C VAL A 405 17.19 -22.39 33.41
N ASP A 406 18.33 -21.71 33.35
CA ASP A 406 18.55 -20.68 32.35
C ASP A 406 18.76 -21.32 30.97
N LEU A 407 17.98 -20.88 29.98
CA LEU A 407 18.05 -21.35 28.61
C LEU A 407 18.60 -20.28 27.65
N THR A 408 19.20 -19.21 28.18
CA THR A 408 19.92 -18.19 27.38
C THR A 408 21.14 -18.77 26.66
N GLY A 409 21.79 -17.96 25.84
CA GLY A 409 22.94 -18.35 25.03
C GLY A 409 22.55 -18.91 23.66
N THR A 410 23.34 -19.80 23.12
CA THR A 410 23.20 -20.28 21.73
C THR A 410 21.97 -21.16 21.54
N TRP A 411 21.16 -20.78 20.53
CA TRP A 411 20.03 -21.54 19.99
C TRP A 411 20.29 -21.85 18.52
N ASN A 412 19.67 -22.90 18.00
CA ASN A 412 19.62 -23.14 16.58
C ASN A 412 18.38 -22.47 16.00
N TYR A 413 18.49 -21.91 14.78
CA TYR A 413 17.34 -21.33 14.08
C TYR A 413 17.27 -21.72 12.60
N ARG A 414 16.04 -21.68 12.07
CA ARG A 414 15.74 -21.82 10.64
C ARG A 414 14.69 -20.78 10.27
N VAL A 415 14.87 -20.12 9.13
CA VAL A 415 13.83 -19.28 8.54
C VAL A 415 12.76 -20.18 7.92
N SER A 416 11.51 -20.00 8.32
CA SER A 416 10.37 -20.77 7.78
C SER A 416 9.55 -19.96 6.77
N ALA A 417 9.51 -18.66 6.93
CA ALA A 417 8.88 -17.76 5.97
C ALA A 417 9.51 -16.38 6.02
N GLU A 418 9.47 -15.67 4.91
CA GLU A 418 9.84 -14.26 4.84
C GLU A 418 8.64 -13.42 4.44
N ALA A 419 8.42 -12.32 5.15
CA ALA A 419 7.40 -11.36 4.85
C ALA A 419 7.92 -10.38 3.82
N TYR A 420 7.27 -10.30 2.67
CA TYR A 420 7.63 -9.39 1.60
C TYR A 420 6.37 -8.84 0.93
N ILE A 421 6.42 -7.57 0.56
CA ILE A 421 5.37 -6.94 -0.21
C ILE A 421 5.94 -6.61 -1.58
N PRO A 422 5.44 -7.25 -2.66
CA PRO A 422 5.83 -6.88 -4.00
C PRO A 422 5.54 -5.40 -4.25
N LEU A 423 6.58 -4.64 -4.58
CA LEU A 423 6.50 -3.17 -4.69
C LEU A 423 5.71 -2.69 -5.91
N GLU A 424 5.33 -3.61 -6.80
CA GLU A 424 4.44 -3.38 -7.95
C GLU A 424 2.96 -3.41 -7.57
N SER A 425 2.62 -3.94 -6.39
CA SER A 425 1.23 -4.12 -5.96
C SER A 425 1.02 -3.85 -4.47
N TYR A 426 1.80 -2.92 -3.91
CA TYR A 426 1.76 -2.60 -2.50
C TYR A 426 0.36 -2.13 -2.05
N SER A 427 -0.41 -3.01 -1.44
CA SER A 427 -1.62 -2.65 -0.72
C SER A 427 -1.36 -2.72 0.78
N TRP A 428 -0.91 -1.62 1.38
CA TRP A 428 -0.95 -1.44 2.82
C TRP A 428 -2.38 -1.75 3.33
N PRO A 429 -2.60 -2.54 4.38
CA PRO A 429 -1.64 -2.95 5.41
C PRO A 429 -1.34 -4.47 5.44
N TYR A 430 -1.58 -5.24 4.39
CA TYR A 430 -1.37 -6.68 4.37
C TYR A 430 -0.02 -7.05 3.76
N ILE A 431 0.62 -8.08 4.31
CA ILE A 431 1.93 -8.58 3.93
C ILE A 431 1.77 -10.00 3.38
N ASP A 432 2.52 -10.37 2.36
CA ASP A 432 2.59 -11.74 1.88
C ASP A 432 3.74 -12.46 2.57
N PHE A 433 3.45 -13.64 3.13
CA PHE A 433 4.46 -14.56 3.67
C PHE A 433 4.84 -15.56 2.58
N TYR A 434 6.11 -15.61 2.24
CA TYR A 434 6.71 -16.56 1.30
C TYR A 434 7.37 -17.68 2.09
N PHE A 435 6.91 -18.93 1.88
CA PHE A 435 7.29 -20.06 2.70
C PHE A 435 8.56 -20.73 2.20
N TYR A 436 9.47 -21.00 3.12
CA TYR A 436 10.72 -21.69 2.90
C TYR A 436 10.60 -23.14 3.41
N ASP A 437 9.96 -23.99 2.64
CA ASP A 437 9.72 -25.41 2.95
C ASP A 437 10.89 -26.33 2.61
N ASN A 438 11.87 -25.80 1.87
CA ASN A 438 12.98 -26.57 1.32
C ASN A 438 14.30 -26.26 2.05
N GLU A 439 14.96 -27.31 2.59
CA GLU A 439 16.26 -27.20 3.25
C GLU A 439 17.42 -26.83 2.29
N SER A 440 17.19 -26.88 0.97
CA SER A 440 18.21 -26.63 -0.05
C SER A 440 18.28 -25.18 -0.54
N ILE A 441 17.58 -24.24 0.11
CA ILE A 441 17.56 -22.83 -0.31
C ILE A 441 18.93 -22.18 -0.11
N ASP A 442 19.48 -21.70 -1.20
CA ASP A 442 20.74 -20.96 -1.21
C ASP A 442 20.49 -19.46 -0.93
N PHE A 443 20.42 -19.09 0.34
CA PHE A 443 20.22 -17.71 0.76
C PHE A 443 21.34 -16.75 0.34
N SER A 444 22.49 -17.24 -0.14
CA SER A 444 23.51 -16.35 -0.71
C SER A 444 23.06 -15.67 -2.01
N LYS A 445 22.00 -16.18 -2.63
CA LYS A 445 21.36 -15.62 -3.82
C LYS A 445 20.18 -14.70 -3.52
N ARG A 446 19.81 -14.58 -2.22
CA ARG A 446 18.72 -13.67 -1.82
C ARG A 446 19.14 -12.23 -2.15
N PRO A 447 18.33 -11.48 -2.90
CA PRO A 447 18.65 -10.08 -3.20
C PRO A 447 18.55 -9.20 -1.95
N VAL A 448 19.16 -8.03 -2.04
CA VAL A 448 18.82 -6.94 -1.11
C VAL A 448 17.37 -6.55 -1.39
N LEU A 449 16.55 -6.50 -0.34
CA LEU A 449 15.15 -6.14 -0.52
C LEU A 449 15.02 -4.62 -0.64
N ALA A 450 14.39 -4.19 -1.72
CA ALA A 450 14.04 -2.80 -1.89
C ALA A 450 12.99 -2.39 -0.84
N GLN A 451 13.25 -1.30 -0.14
CA GLN A 451 12.31 -0.76 0.85
C GLN A 451 11.62 0.47 0.28
N LEU A 452 10.29 0.41 0.24
CA LEU A 452 9.46 1.50 -0.25
C LEU A 452 8.70 2.15 0.92
N ASN A 453 8.73 3.47 0.96
CA ASN A 453 7.94 4.24 1.90
C ASN A 453 7.23 5.40 1.19
N LYS A 454 6.35 6.09 1.92
CA LYS A 454 5.53 7.18 1.38
C LYS A 454 6.31 8.40 0.88
N ASN A 455 7.62 8.48 1.15
CA ASN A 455 8.53 9.53 0.69
C ASN A 455 9.50 9.03 -0.39
N SER A 456 9.42 7.76 -0.77
CA SER A 456 10.18 7.24 -1.89
C SER A 456 9.77 7.95 -3.18
N THR A 457 10.77 8.30 -3.98
CA THR A 457 10.62 9.03 -5.25
C THR A 457 9.53 8.41 -6.12
N SER A 458 8.61 9.24 -6.60
CA SER A 458 7.50 8.86 -7.50
C SER A 458 6.52 7.82 -6.97
N SER A 459 6.70 7.31 -5.75
CA SER A 459 5.91 6.19 -5.22
C SER A 459 4.41 6.48 -5.14
N LEU A 460 4.03 7.70 -4.79
CA LEU A 460 2.63 8.13 -4.70
C LEU A 460 2.07 8.59 -6.04
N PHE A 461 2.92 9.16 -6.90
CA PHE A 461 2.54 9.39 -8.28
C PHE A 461 2.15 8.07 -8.95
N ASN A 462 3.02 7.09 -8.90
CA ASN A 462 2.80 5.77 -9.50
C ASN A 462 1.58 5.05 -8.91
N GLY A 463 1.45 5.07 -7.57
CA GLY A 463 0.40 4.33 -6.86
C GLY A 463 -0.95 5.03 -6.80
N MET A 464 -1.00 6.36 -6.71
CA MET A 464 -2.23 7.08 -6.38
C MET A 464 -2.66 8.11 -7.43
N ILE A 465 -1.74 8.61 -8.26
CA ILE A 465 -2.05 9.63 -9.28
C ILE A 465 -2.17 8.99 -10.66
N ASN A 466 -1.22 8.14 -11.05
CA ASN A 466 -1.24 7.50 -12.36
C ASN A 466 -2.56 6.75 -12.67
N PRO A 467 -3.17 5.98 -11.74
CA PRO A 467 -4.43 5.28 -12.01
C PRO A 467 -5.62 6.20 -12.29
N LEU A 468 -5.49 7.51 -12.01
CA LEU A 468 -6.51 8.51 -12.26
C LEU A 468 -6.42 9.09 -13.67
N VAL A 469 -5.27 8.97 -14.32
CA VAL A 469 -5.05 9.42 -15.69
C VAL A 469 -5.66 8.39 -16.65
N PRO A 470 -6.47 8.79 -17.61
CA PRO A 470 -6.80 10.14 -18.09
C PRO A 470 -8.22 10.62 -17.69
N TYR A 471 -8.69 10.32 -16.47
CA TYR A 471 -10.03 10.78 -16.06
C TYR A 471 -10.16 12.30 -16.19
N ASN A 472 -11.23 12.74 -16.80
CA ASN A 472 -11.37 14.15 -17.12
C ASN A 472 -11.67 14.99 -15.87
N ILE A 473 -10.72 15.83 -15.49
CA ILE A 473 -10.86 16.80 -14.39
C ILE A 473 -10.97 18.24 -14.89
N LYS A 474 -11.64 19.09 -14.10
CA LYS A 474 -11.66 20.53 -14.29
C LYS A 474 -10.34 21.16 -13.86
N GLY A 475 -9.78 20.70 -12.75
CA GLY A 475 -8.57 21.21 -12.15
C GLY A 475 -8.19 20.45 -10.88
N THR A 476 -7.13 20.94 -10.24
CA THR A 476 -6.59 20.37 -9.00
C THR A 476 -6.62 21.41 -7.89
N ILE A 477 -6.90 20.95 -6.66
CA ILE A 477 -6.62 21.65 -5.42
C ILE A 477 -5.54 20.90 -4.64
N TRP A 478 -4.51 21.61 -4.16
CA TRP A 478 -3.30 21.05 -3.57
C TRP A 478 -2.98 21.67 -2.22
N TYR A 479 -2.73 20.85 -1.19
CA TYR A 479 -2.30 21.34 0.12
C TYR A 479 -1.16 20.48 0.65
N GLN A 480 0.07 20.95 0.44
CA GLN A 480 1.31 20.25 0.82
C GLN A 480 2.44 21.28 0.90
N GLY A 481 3.52 20.96 1.57
CA GLY A 481 4.75 21.71 1.62
C GLY A 481 5.48 21.57 2.95
N GLU A 482 4.77 21.20 4.00
CA GLU A 482 5.29 21.12 5.36
C GLU A 482 6.49 20.18 5.48
N ASN A 483 6.46 19.04 4.81
CA ASN A 483 7.57 18.07 4.84
C ASN A 483 8.80 18.57 4.07
N ASN A 484 8.61 19.43 3.07
CA ASN A 484 9.71 20.01 2.28
C ASN A 484 10.28 21.30 2.88
N VAL A 485 9.83 21.78 4.06
CA VAL A 485 10.33 23.03 4.67
C VAL A 485 11.85 23.07 4.79
N PRO A 486 12.57 22.03 5.21
CA PRO A 486 14.03 22.04 5.26
C PRO A 486 14.70 22.19 3.89
N ARG A 487 13.99 21.82 2.81
CA ARG A 487 14.46 21.81 1.43
C ARG A 487 13.72 22.83 0.55
N PHE A 488 13.35 23.98 1.12
CA PHE A 488 12.55 25.02 0.46
C PHE A 488 13.17 25.52 -0.86
N LYS A 489 14.50 25.50 -0.98
CA LYS A 489 15.21 25.91 -2.22
C LYS A 489 14.94 24.95 -3.37
N GLU A 490 14.92 23.67 -3.09
CA GLU A 490 14.57 22.63 -4.07
C GLU A 490 13.08 22.72 -4.41
N TYR A 491 12.24 22.93 -3.40
CA TYR A 491 10.80 23.06 -3.55
C TYR A 491 10.41 24.20 -4.52
N GLU A 492 11.18 25.28 -4.58
CA GLU A 492 10.97 26.38 -5.53
C GLU A 492 11.01 25.92 -7.01
N GLN A 493 11.72 24.79 -7.28
CA GLN A 493 11.80 24.19 -8.61
C GLN A 493 10.86 22.95 -8.71
N LEU A 494 10.76 22.16 -7.66
CA LEU A 494 9.94 20.93 -7.63
C LEU A 494 8.45 21.22 -7.78
N PHE A 495 7.93 22.26 -7.13
CA PHE A 495 6.50 22.52 -7.17
C PHE A 495 6.00 22.97 -8.56
N PRO A 496 6.67 23.90 -9.26
CA PRO A 496 6.35 24.16 -10.67
C PRO A 496 6.51 22.94 -11.57
N ALA A 497 7.49 22.06 -11.28
CA ALA A 497 7.71 20.83 -12.03
C ALA A 497 6.55 19.83 -11.85
N LEU A 498 6.07 19.60 -10.62
CA LEU A 498 4.89 18.78 -10.36
C LEU A 498 3.65 19.27 -11.11
N ILE A 499 3.38 20.57 -11.10
CA ILE A 499 2.22 21.13 -11.82
C ILE A 499 2.34 20.87 -13.32
N THR A 500 3.55 21.04 -13.86
CA THR A 500 3.85 20.81 -15.28
C THR A 500 3.69 19.32 -15.62
N ASP A 501 4.23 18.44 -14.76
CA ASP A 501 4.13 17.00 -14.89
C ASP A 501 2.66 16.56 -14.99
N TRP A 502 1.84 16.90 -14.01
CA TRP A 502 0.44 16.47 -14.00
C TRP A 502 -0.33 17.02 -15.22
N ARG A 503 -0.08 18.25 -15.64
CA ARG A 503 -0.67 18.78 -16.87
C ARG A 503 -0.25 18.01 -18.11
N ASN A 504 1.00 17.57 -18.19
CA ASN A 504 1.52 16.74 -19.26
C ASN A 504 0.88 15.34 -19.25
N GLN A 505 0.77 14.70 -18.07
CA GLN A 505 0.15 13.38 -17.93
C GLN A 505 -1.32 13.36 -18.38
N TRP A 506 -2.07 14.41 -18.04
CA TRP A 506 -3.44 14.59 -18.54
C TRP A 506 -3.54 15.15 -19.96
N ALA A 507 -2.41 15.53 -20.57
CA ALA A 507 -2.36 16.26 -21.86
C ALA A 507 -3.30 17.49 -21.85
N ARG A 508 -3.38 18.22 -20.75
CA ARG A 508 -4.31 19.34 -20.51
C ARG A 508 -3.72 20.38 -19.59
N ASP A 509 -3.87 21.65 -19.98
CA ASP A 509 -3.51 22.81 -19.18
C ASP A 509 -4.71 23.25 -18.30
N PHE A 510 -4.96 22.51 -17.21
CA PHE A 510 -6.04 22.77 -16.25
C PHE A 510 -5.61 23.74 -15.12
N PRO A 511 -6.57 24.41 -14.46
CA PRO A 511 -6.31 25.21 -13.26
C PRO A 511 -5.70 24.37 -12.13
N PHE A 512 -4.70 24.90 -11.46
CA PHE A 512 -4.05 24.31 -10.31
C PHE A 512 -4.08 25.32 -9.16
N TYR A 513 -4.96 25.08 -8.18
CA TYR A 513 -5.08 25.94 -7.01
C TYR A 513 -4.40 25.27 -5.81
N PHE A 514 -3.72 26.05 -5.00
CA PHE A 514 -3.00 25.50 -3.87
C PHE A 514 -3.09 26.36 -2.63
N VAL A 515 -2.94 25.72 -1.48
CA VAL A 515 -2.96 26.34 -0.17
C VAL A 515 -1.52 26.57 0.27
N GLN A 516 -1.22 27.81 0.68
CA GLN A 516 0.04 28.12 1.34
C GLN A 516 0.07 27.45 2.71
N ILE A 517 1.21 26.83 3.12
CA ILE A 517 1.31 26.13 4.40
C ILE A 517 0.94 27.04 5.58
N ALA A 518 0.36 26.41 6.61
CA ALA A 518 -0.09 27.07 7.83
C ALA A 518 1.04 27.84 8.57
N PRO A 519 0.71 28.80 9.45
CA PRO A 519 1.68 29.63 10.17
C PRO A 519 2.47 28.91 11.27
N PHE A 520 2.47 27.59 11.30
CA PHE A 520 3.22 26.80 12.28
C PHE A 520 4.73 27.06 12.21
N GLU A 521 5.40 27.04 13.36
CA GLU A 521 6.84 27.24 13.44
C GLU A 521 7.59 25.96 13.07
N TYR A 522 8.04 25.89 11.81
CA TYR A 522 8.86 24.79 11.31
C TYR A 522 10.34 25.13 11.37
N HIS A 523 11.17 24.19 11.83
CA HIS A 523 12.62 24.20 11.61
C HIS A 523 13.27 25.59 11.73
N ASN A 524 13.14 26.24 12.88
CA ASN A 524 13.75 27.54 13.16
C ASN A 524 13.35 28.68 12.17
N GLY A 525 12.08 28.74 11.78
CA GLY A 525 11.54 29.84 10.96
C GLY A 525 11.66 29.65 9.45
N LEU A 526 12.07 28.49 8.96
CA LEU A 526 12.16 28.22 7.50
C LEU A 526 10.80 28.14 6.80
N SER A 527 9.69 28.08 7.53
CA SER A 527 8.33 28.06 6.97
C SER A 527 8.05 29.28 6.08
N SER A 528 8.58 30.45 6.45
CA SER A 528 8.44 31.67 5.62
C SER A 528 9.12 31.54 4.26
N SER A 529 10.27 30.86 4.19
CA SER A 529 11.00 30.61 2.94
C SER A 529 10.25 29.64 2.04
N LEU A 530 9.63 28.58 2.61
CA LEU A 530 8.79 27.68 1.82
C LEU A 530 7.54 28.41 1.31
N ARG A 531 6.87 29.22 2.14
CA ARG A 531 5.74 30.05 1.70
C ARG A 531 6.10 30.97 0.54
N ASP A 532 7.33 31.53 0.51
CA ASP A 532 7.81 32.31 -0.61
C ASP A 532 8.04 31.47 -1.87
N ALA A 533 8.55 30.23 -1.72
CA ALA A 533 8.66 29.27 -2.83
C ALA A 533 7.29 28.96 -3.43
N GLN A 534 6.27 28.69 -2.58
CA GLN A 534 4.89 28.54 -3.03
C GLN A 534 4.37 29.77 -3.76
N ARG A 535 4.57 30.97 -3.21
CA ARG A 535 4.17 32.24 -3.85
C ARG A 535 4.83 32.42 -5.24
N LYS A 536 6.10 32.05 -5.38
CA LYS A 536 6.82 32.14 -6.67
C LYS A 536 6.22 31.25 -7.76
N THR A 537 5.57 30.15 -7.38
CA THR A 537 4.88 29.23 -8.29
C THR A 537 3.69 29.90 -9.02
N LEU A 538 3.15 30.99 -8.49
CA LEU A 538 2.12 31.81 -9.16
C LEU A 538 2.55 32.41 -10.51
N LYS A 539 3.84 32.32 -10.87
CA LYS A 539 4.33 32.69 -12.21
C LYS A 539 3.82 31.74 -13.30
N LEU A 540 3.44 30.48 -12.92
CA LEU A 540 2.82 29.57 -13.86
C LEU A 540 1.39 30.02 -14.18
N PRO A 541 0.98 29.96 -15.47
CA PRO A 541 -0.39 30.30 -15.84
C PRO A 541 -1.40 29.35 -15.21
N LYS A 542 -2.63 29.86 -15.00
CA LYS A 542 -3.75 29.10 -14.41
C LYS A 542 -3.45 28.52 -13.03
N THR A 543 -2.63 29.17 -12.24
CA THR A 543 -2.44 28.87 -10.82
C THR A 543 -3.10 29.91 -9.94
N GLY A 544 -3.48 29.51 -8.73
CA GLY A 544 -4.02 30.37 -7.69
C GLY A 544 -3.62 29.87 -6.33
N MET A 545 -3.43 30.78 -5.36
CA MET A 545 -2.97 30.44 -4.02
C MET A 545 -3.90 31.03 -2.97
N VAL A 546 -4.28 30.22 -1.98
CA VAL A 546 -4.95 30.66 -0.76
C VAL A 546 -3.91 30.84 0.34
N VAL A 547 -3.98 31.94 1.05
CA VAL A 547 -3.10 32.25 2.20
C VAL A 547 -3.85 31.88 3.48
N THR A 548 -3.16 31.22 4.42
CA THR A 548 -3.77 30.70 5.65
C THR A 548 -3.18 31.33 6.92
N LEU A 549 -2.42 32.42 6.78
CA LEU A 549 -1.72 33.05 7.92
C LEU A 549 -2.66 33.65 8.96
N ASP A 550 -3.86 34.05 8.56
CA ASP A 550 -4.90 34.68 9.39
C ASP A 550 -5.97 33.69 9.88
N ILE A 551 -5.96 32.46 9.38
CA ILE A 551 -6.95 31.43 9.71
C ILE A 551 -6.31 30.13 10.25
N GLY A 552 -4.98 30.08 10.33
CA GLY A 552 -4.23 28.96 10.89
C GLY A 552 -3.88 29.16 12.36
N GLU A 553 -3.15 28.21 12.91
CA GLU A 553 -2.75 28.17 14.32
C GLU A 553 -1.22 28.10 14.42
N ASP A 554 -0.60 28.98 15.25
CA ASP A 554 0.87 29.07 15.35
C ASP A 554 1.49 27.83 16.00
N ASN A 555 0.73 27.14 16.84
CA ASN A 555 1.15 25.99 17.64
C ASN A 555 0.59 24.66 17.15
N ASP A 556 -0.18 24.67 16.08
CA ASP A 556 -0.71 23.45 15.48
C ASP A 556 -0.41 23.39 13.97
N ILE A 557 0.29 22.33 13.57
CA ILE A 557 0.59 22.03 12.16
C ILE A 557 -0.67 21.66 11.38
N HIS A 558 -1.75 21.25 12.07
CA HIS A 558 -3.02 20.83 11.52
C HIS A 558 -4.18 21.74 11.98
N PRO A 559 -4.25 23.00 11.53
CA PRO A 559 -5.31 23.91 11.95
C PRO A 559 -6.69 23.33 11.72
N SER A 560 -7.59 23.48 12.68
CA SER A 560 -8.95 22.96 12.62
C SER A 560 -9.83 23.64 11.56
N ASN A 561 -9.54 24.88 11.22
CA ASN A 561 -10.32 25.69 10.28
C ASN A 561 -10.12 25.25 8.81
N LYS A 562 -10.65 24.10 8.44
CA LYS A 562 -10.72 23.65 7.03
C LYS A 562 -11.86 24.29 6.24
N HIS A 563 -12.83 24.89 6.95
CA HIS A 563 -13.94 25.59 6.33
C HIS A 563 -13.47 26.77 5.47
N ASP A 564 -12.74 27.70 6.07
CA ASP A 564 -12.29 28.91 5.38
C ASP A 564 -11.21 28.59 4.33
N VAL A 565 -10.40 27.55 4.55
CA VAL A 565 -9.47 27.04 3.53
C VAL A 565 -10.22 26.60 2.26
N GLY A 566 -11.37 25.93 2.40
CA GLY A 566 -12.18 25.45 1.27
C GLY A 566 -13.00 26.55 0.59
N TYR A 567 -13.30 27.67 1.29
CA TYR A 567 -14.12 28.78 0.79
C TYR A 567 -13.33 29.79 0.00
#